data_a082f0ce4dcd3dbab1fdac7fb81c7eeb
#
_entry.id   a082f0ce4dcd3dbab1fdac7fb81c7eeb
#
_cell.length_a   1.000
_cell.length_b   1.000
_cell.length_c   1.000
_cell.angle_alpha   90.00
_cell.angle_beta   90.00
_cell.angle_gamma   90.00
#
_symmetry.space_group_name_H-M   'P 1'
#
loop_
_entity.id
_entity.type
_entity.pdbx_description
1 polymer ?
#
loop_
_entity_poly.entity_id
_entity_poly.type
_entity_poly.pdbx_seq_one_letter_code
_entity_poly.pdbx_strand_id
1 'polypeptide(L)'
;SPHGCSQEEEVEDEVLDEDEEDEAEEAEVKEDGADIDLSVPEGVALDDPVRMYLKEIGRVPLLTAEEEVELAKRMEMGDREAKQRLIESNLRLVVSIAKRYVGRGMAFLDLIQEGNMGLIKAVEKFDYRKGYKLSTYATWWIRQAITRAIADQARTIRIPVHMVETINKLVRTSRELVQELGREPTAEEIAEKMGITPEKVREIQKIAQEPVSLETPIGEEEDSHLGDFIEDVDALAPDEAASYLLLKEQIEEVLSGLNDREQRVLRLRFGLDDG
;
A
#
# COMPACT_ATOMS: atom_id res chain seq x y z
N SER A 1 27.96 29.15 2.57
CA SER A 1 27.23 29.06 1.30
C SER A 1 26.11 28.02 1.44
N PRO A 2 24.84 28.40 1.37
CA PRO A 2 23.70 27.49 1.43
C PRO A 2 23.16 27.27 0.00
N HIS A 3 23.39 26.10 -0.55
CA HIS A 3 22.63 25.61 -1.73
C HIS A 3 22.54 24.10 -1.64
N GLY A 4 21.37 23.60 -1.33
CA GLY A 4 21.10 22.16 -1.29
C GLY A 4 19.76 21.85 -0.63
N CYS A 5 18.68 22.48 -1.11
CA CYS A 5 17.32 22.07 -0.73
C CYS A 5 16.32 22.73 -1.71
N SER A 6 16.22 22.23 -2.93
CA SER A 6 15.22 22.69 -3.89
C SER A 6 15.01 21.73 -5.08
N GLN A 7 15.41 20.47 -5.02
CA GLN A 7 15.25 19.53 -6.15
C GLN A 7 14.35 18.31 -5.84
N GLU A 8 13.85 18.17 -4.60
CA GLU A 8 12.97 17.04 -4.24
C GLU A 8 11.47 17.36 -4.30
N GLU A 9 11.09 18.64 -4.44
CA GLU A 9 9.68 19.05 -4.51
C GLU A 9 9.09 19.14 -5.93
N GLU A 10 9.92 19.19 -6.97
CA GLU A 10 9.46 19.36 -8.37
C GLU A 10 9.19 18.04 -9.12
N VAL A 11 9.55 16.88 -8.56
CA VAL A 11 9.33 15.56 -9.20
C VAL A 11 8.00 14.92 -8.79
N GLU A 12 7.30 15.47 -7.79
CA GLU A 12 6.02 14.93 -7.29
C GLU A 12 4.79 15.30 -8.13
N ASP A 13 4.88 16.25 -9.05
CA ASP A 13 3.70 16.76 -9.80
C ASP A 13 3.48 16.10 -11.18
N GLU A 14 4.41 15.33 -11.72
CA GLU A 14 4.35 14.83 -13.11
C GLU A 14 3.75 13.42 -13.28
N VAL A 15 3.45 12.68 -12.20
CA VAL A 15 3.12 11.23 -12.29
C VAL A 15 1.61 10.94 -12.36
N LEU A 16 0.73 11.94 -12.35
CA LEU A 16 -0.72 11.76 -12.15
C LEU A 16 -1.61 12.06 -13.36
N ASP A 17 -1.06 12.48 -14.51
CA ASP A 17 -1.88 13.02 -15.60
C ASP A 17 -2.58 11.97 -16.49
N GLU A 18 -2.26 10.69 -16.40
CA GLU A 18 -2.87 9.67 -17.29
C GLU A 18 -4.06 8.91 -16.66
N ASP A 19 -4.25 8.98 -15.34
CA ASP A 19 -5.39 8.33 -14.67
C ASP A 19 -6.65 9.21 -14.59
N GLU A 20 -6.58 10.47 -15.01
CA GLU A 20 -7.66 11.46 -14.84
C GLU A 20 -8.78 11.36 -15.88
N GLU A 21 -8.53 10.83 -17.08
CA GLU A 21 -9.53 10.87 -18.16
C GLU A 21 -10.65 9.82 -17.99
N ASP A 22 -10.38 8.65 -17.45
CA ASP A 22 -11.40 7.59 -17.27
C ASP A 22 -12.22 7.74 -15.97
N GLU A 23 -11.70 8.46 -14.96
CA GLU A 23 -12.42 8.69 -13.70
C GLU A 23 -13.16 10.04 -13.66
N ALA A 24 -12.94 10.92 -14.61
CA ALA A 24 -13.63 12.20 -14.70
C ALA A 24 -15.12 12.05 -15.08
N GLU A 25 -15.49 11.00 -15.81
CA GLU A 25 -16.90 10.73 -16.16
C GLU A 25 -17.74 10.19 -14.98
N GLU A 26 -17.13 9.60 -13.93
CA GLU A 26 -17.86 9.15 -12.74
C GLU A 26 -17.85 10.15 -11.57
N ALA A 27 -17.13 11.26 -11.70
CA ALA A 27 -16.99 12.26 -10.65
C ALA A 27 -17.97 13.42 -10.73
N GLU A 28 -19.20 13.21 -11.19
CA GLU A 28 -20.31 14.01 -10.69
C GLU A 28 -20.51 13.68 -9.20
N VAL A 29 -19.59 14.15 -8.36
CA VAL A 29 -19.93 14.44 -6.97
C VAL A 29 -21.05 15.47 -7.07
N LYS A 30 -22.30 15.02 -6.85
CA LYS A 30 -23.46 15.89 -6.75
C LYS A 30 -23.04 17.09 -5.91
N GLU A 31 -22.98 18.25 -6.52
CA GLU A 31 -22.47 19.49 -5.91
C GLU A 31 -23.27 19.95 -4.69
N ASP A 32 -24.40 19.29 -4.42
CA ASP A 32 -25.22 19.52 -3.25
C ASP A 32 -24.84 18.54 -2.15
N GLY A 33 -24.02 19.00 -1.20
CA GLY A 33 -23.56 18.28 0.00
C GLY A 33 -24.67 17.83 0.96
N ALA A 34 -25.93 17.75 0.52
CA ALA A 34 -27.07 17.50 1.38
C ALA A 34 -27.31 16.01 1.67
N ASP A 35 -26.77 15.06 0.89
CA ASP A 35 -27.13 13.64 1.02
C ASP A 35 -25.91 12.71 0.83
N ILE A 36 -24.83 12.97 1.56
CA ILE A 36 -23.72 12.01 1.62
C ILE A 36 -24.21 10.80 2.42
N ASP A 37 -24.40 9.68 1.72
CA ASP A 37 -24.75 8.41 2.34
C ASP A 37 -23.62 7.92 3.25
N LEU A 38 -23.87 7.90 4.56
CA LEU A 38 -22.95 7.40 5.59
C LEU A 38 -23.21 5.90 5.89
N SER A 39 -23.98 5.18 5.07
CA SER A 39 -24.16 3.75 5.23
C SER A 39 -22.83 3.03 5.05
N VAL A 40 -22.62 1.91 5.73
CA VAL A 40 -21.42 1.09 5.58
C VAL A 40 -21.51 0.33 4.28
N PRO A 41 -20.45 0.28 3.45
CA PRO A 41 -20.45 -0.49 2.21
C PRO A 41 -20.70 -1.99 2.45
N GLU A 42 -21.31 -2.67 1.49
CA GLU A 42 -21.47 -4.11 1.51
C GLU A 42 -20.10 -4.79 1.58
N GLY A 43 -19.96 -5.80 2.45
CA GLY A 43 -18.69 -6.54 2.63
C GLY A 43 -17.73 -5.95 3.66
N VAL A 44 -18.01 -4.78 4.24
CA VAL A 44 -17.25 -4.27 5.38
C VAL A 44 -17.84 -4.84 6.67
N ALA A 45 -16.98 -5.49 7.48
CA ALA A 45 -17.38 -5.91 8.82
C ALA A 45 -17.86 -4.69 9.61
N LEU A 46 -19.10 -4.77 10.12
CA LEU A 46 -19.71 -3.72 10.93
C LEU A 46 -19.13 -3.76 12.34
N ASP A 47 -17.86 -3.44 12.47
CA ASP A 47 -17.21 -3.29 13.78
C ASP A 47 -17.76 -2.06 14.50
N ASP A 48 -17.93 -2.16 15.82
CA ASP A 48 -18.40 -1.07 16.65
C ASP A 48 -17.62 0.25 16.46
N PRO A 49 -16.28 0.23 16.24
CA PRO A 49 -15.49 1.45 15.96
C PRO A 49 -15.92 2.20 14.68
N VAL A 50 -16.25 1.48 13.61
CA VAL A 50 -16.71 2.09 12.35
C VAL A 50 -18.03 2.81 12.56
N ARG A 51 -18.98 2.16 13.21
CA ARG A 51 -20.30 2.75 13.50
C ARG A 51 -20.18 3.98 14.39
N MET A 52 -19.33 3.90 15.42
CA MET A 52 -19.11 5.00 16.36
C MET A 52 -18.54 6.22 15.62
N TYR A 53 -17.51 6.02 14.80
CA TYR A 53 -16.92 7.09 14.01
C TYR A 53 -17.94 7.74 13.07
N LEU A 54 -18.68 6.95 12.27
CA LEU A 54 -19.68 7.47 11.35
C LEU A 54 -20.80 8.23 12.06
N LYS A 55 -21.21 7.80 13.26
CA LYS A 55 -22.20 8.48 14.07
C LYS A 55 -21.69 9.83 14.60
N GLU A 56 -20.40 9.91 14.97
CA GLU A 56 -19.79 11.16 15.46
C GLU A 56 -19.66 12.20 14.35
N ILE A 57 -19.12 11.84 13.20
CA ILE A 57 -18.98 12.78 12.08
C ILE A 57 -20.34 13.24 11.54
N GLY A 58 -21.37 12.39 11.65
CA GLY A 58 -22.74 12.72 11.24
C GLY A 58 -23.39 13.82 12.07
N ARG A 59 -22.88 14.10 13.30
CA ARG A 59 -23.41 15.17 14.18
C ARG A 59 -22.93 16.57 13.81
N VAL A 60 -21.83 16.65 13.07
CA VAL A 60 -21.25 17.93 12.67
C VAL A 60 -22.07 18.50 11.50
N PRO A 61 -22.62 19.71 11.61
CA PRO A 61 -23.38 20.33 10.54
C PRO A 61 -22.47 20.69 9.36
N LEU A 62 -23.02 20.61 8.16
CA LEU A 62 -22.34 21.06 6.95
C LEU A 62 -22.22 22.58 6.96
N LEU A 63 -21.16 23.10 6.34
CA LEU A 63 -20.91 24.53 6.21
C LEU A 63 -21.55 25.06 4.92
N THR A 64 -22.03 26.28 4.98
CA THR A 64 -22.39 27.04 3.77
C THR A 64 -21.14 27.61 3.10
N ALA A 65 -21.24 28.00 1.83
CA ALA A 65 -20.11 28.59 1.10
C ALA A 65 -19.57 29.87 1.77
N GLU A 66 -20.47 30.66 2.39
CA GLU A 66 -20.11 31.88 3.11
C GLU A 66 -19.33 31.58 4.39
N GLU A 67 -19.77 30.56 5.15
CA GLU A 67 -19.08 30.09 6.37
C GLU A 67 -17.71 29.47 6.05
N GLU A 68 -17.58 28.73 4.92
CA GLU A 68 -16.28 28.22 4.46
C GLU A 68 -15.28 29.35 4.24
N VAL A 69 -15.69 30.40 3.55
CA VAL A 69 -14.83 31.58 3.26
C VAL A 69 -14.49 32.33 4.55
N GLU A 70 -15.44 32.48 5.49
CA GLU A 70 -15.17 33.13 6.78
C GLU A 70 -14.16 32.33 7.61
N LEU A 71 -14.36 31.01 7.73
CA LEU A 71 -13.44 30.13 8.44
C LEU A 71 -12.05 30.10 7.79
N ALA A 72 -11.98 30.08 6.45
CA ALA A 72 -10.72 30.15 5.74
C ALA A 72 -9.94 31.45 6.01
N LYS A 73 -10.62 32.60 6.08
CA LYS A 73 -10.00 33.88 6.47
C LYS A 73 -9.46 33.84 7.91
N ARG A 74 -10.21 33.27 8.84
CA ARG A 74 -9.79 33.13 10.24
C ARG A 74 -8.60 32.18 10.34
N MET A 75 -8.59 31.08 9.59
CA MET A 75 -7.46 30.14 9.53
C MET A 75 -6.18 30.81 9.03
N GLU A 76 -6.27 31.69 8.01
CA GLU A 76 -5.11 32.46 7.49
C GLU A 76 -4.52 33.38 8.57
N MET A 77 -5.32 33.86 9.53
CA MET A 77 -4.87 34.63 10.69
C MET A 77 -4.29 33.76 11.83
N GLY A 78 -4.21 32.42 11.63
CA GLY A 78 -3.66 31.47 12.60
C GLY A 78 -4.67 30.91 13.60
N ASP A 79 -5.98 31.06 13.37
CA ASP A 79 -7.03 30.51 14.21
C ASP A 79 -7.13 28.99 14.06
N ARG A 80 -6.71 28.26 15.09
CA ARG A 80 -6.74 26.79 15.13
C ARG A 80 -8.15 26.23 15.22
N GLU A 81 -9.06 26.93 15.91
CA GLU A 81 -10.46 26.48 16.03
C GLU A 81 -11.17 26.53 14.69
N ALA A 82 -10.92 27.60 13.90
CA ALA A 82 -11.45 27.72 12.55
C ALA A 82 -10.94 26.59 11.62
N LYS A 83 -9.64 26.26 11.70
CA LYS A 83 -9.06 25.12 10.99
C LYS A 83 -9.73 23.80 11.37
N GLN A 84 -9.86 23.54 12.66
CA GLN A 84 -10.49 22.32 13.18
C GLN A 84 -11.93 22.21 12.71
N ARG A 85 -12.71 23.29 12.79
CA ARG A 85 -14.10 23.33 12.35
C ARG A 85 -14.23 23.03 10.85
N LEU A 86 -13.33 23.60 10.04
CA LEU A 86 -13.31 23.37 8.59
C LEU A 86 -13.03 21.89 8.25
N ILE A 87 -12.11 21.25 8.96
CA ILE A 87 -11.79 19.81 8.81
C ILE A 87 -12.99 18.97 9.24
N GLU A 88 -13.52 19.16 10.45
CA GLU A 88 -14.60 18.35 11.02
C GLU A 88 -15.85 18.34 10.14
N SER A 89 -16.21 19.48 9.57
CA SER A 89 -17.38 19.62 8.69
C SER A 89 -17.22 18.89 7.35
N ASN A 90 -15.99 18.56 6.94
CA ASN A 90 -15.68 17.89 5.67
C ASN A 90 -15.29 16.41 5.84
N LEU A 91 -15.32 15.84 7.06
CA LEU A 91 -15.01 14.40 7.26
C LEU A 91 -15.98 13.48 6.51
N ARG A 92 -17.22 13.89 6.32
CA ARG A 92 -18.22 13.14 5.55
C ARG A 92 -17.80 12.99 4.08
N LEU A 93 -17.15 14.01 3.49
CA LEU A 93 -16.60 13.95 2.13
C LEU A 93 -15.52 12.86 2.03
N VAL A 94 -14.63 12.76 3.02
CA VAL A 94 -13.60 11.72 3.05
C VAL A 94 -14.22 10.32 3.02
N VAL A 95 -15.25 10.09 3.81
CA VAL A 95 -15.96 8.80 3.85
C VAL A 95 -16.57 8.45 2.49
N SER A 96 -17.21 9.41 1.81
CA SER A 96 -17.82 9.19 0.50
C SER A 96 -16.79 8.78 -0.57
N ILE A 97 -15.59 9.34 -0.50
CA ILE A 97 -14.48 9.01 -1.39
C ILE A 97 -13.88 7.65 -1.00
N ALA A 98 -13.59 7.40 0.29
CA ALA A 98 -12.99 6.16 0.78
C ALA A 98 -13.84 4.91 0.47
N LYS A 99 -15.17 5.04 0.42
CA LYS A 99 -16.09 3.94 0.03
C LYS A 99 -15.74 3.30 -1.31
N ARG A 100 -15.24 4.06 -2.27
CA ARG A 100 -14.89 3.57 -3.63
C ARG A 100 -13.63 2.71 -3.63
N TYR A 101 -12.83 2.78 -2.57
CA TYR A 101 -11.55 2.08 -2.43
C TYR A 101 -11.63 0.86 -1.52
N VAL A 102 -12.81 0.51 -1.02
CA VAL A 102 -13.04 -0.69 -0.21
C VAL A 102 -12.71 -1.96 -1.01
N GLY A 103 -12.09 -2.94 -0.34
CA GLY A 103 -11.70 -4.21 -0.98
C GLY A 103 -10.37 -4.18 -1.71
N ARG A 104 -9.61 -3.08 -1.66
CA ARG A 104 -8.29 -2.95 -2.29
C ARG A 104 -7.11 -3.28 -1.36
N GLY A 105 -7.32 -4.11 -0.33
CA GLY A 105 -6.26 -4.61 0.56
C GLY A 105 -6.02 -3.80 1.83
N MET A 106 -6.82 -2.75 2.09
CA MET A 106 -6.79 -1.97 3.34
C MET A 106 -8.14 -1.98 4.04
N ALA A 107 -8.14 -1.91 5.37
CA ALA A 107 -9.36 -1.79 6.15
C ALA A 107 -10.04 -0.42 5.91
N PHE A 108 -11.36 -0.39 5.96
CA PHE A 108 -12.14 0.82 5.65
C PHE A 108 -11.80 2.01 6.54
N LEU A 109 -11.57 1.79 7.85
CA LEU A 109 -11.15 2.86 8.74
C LEU A 109 -9.75 3.40 8.40
N ASP A 110 -8.84 2.55 7.95
CA ASP A 110 -7.50 2.98 7.57
C ASP A 110 -7.56 3.85 6.31
N LEU A 111 -8.39 3.48 5.32
CA LEU A 111 -8.65 4.31 4.15
C LEU A 111 -9.21 5.69 4.52
N ILE A 112 -10.15 5.72 5.48
CA ILE A 112 -10.69 6.99 6.00
C ILE A 112 -9.60 7.83 6.66
N GLN A 113 -8.74 7.24 7.49
CA GLN A 113 -7.70 7.99 8.20
C GLN A 113 -6.64 8.54 7.24
N GLU A 114 -6.23 7.77 6.25
CA GLU A 114 -5.34 8.27 5.20
C GLU A 114 -6.00 9.39 4.38
N GLY A 115 -7.28 9.23 4.06
CA GLY A 115 -8.07 10.30 3.44
C GLY A 115 -8.18 11.55 4.32
N ASN A 116 -8.33 11.40 5.64
CA ASN A 116 -8.34 12.52 6.60
C ASN A 116 -6.99 13.27 6.60
N MET A 117 -5.87 12.56 6.47
CA MET A 117 -4.55 13.18 6.30
C MET A 117 -4.47 14.01 5.01
N GLY A 118 -5.07 13.49 3.92
CA GLY A 118 -5.24 14.25 2.67
C GLY A 118 -6.09 15.51 2.85
N LEU A 119 -7.24 15.40 3.54
CA LEU A 119 -8.10 16.55 3.85
C LEU A 119 -7.37 17.62 4.66
N ILE A 120 -6.60 17.24 5.68
CA ILE A 120 -5.82 18.19 6.49
C ILE A 120 -4.84 18.98 5.61
N LYS A 121 -4.11 18.30 4.72
CA LYS A 121 -3.22 18.97 3.75
C LYS A 121 -3.96 19.88 2.79
N ALA A 122 -5.15 19.47 2.33
CA ALA A 122 -5.99 20.29 1.48
C ALA A 122 -6.42 21.58 2.17
N VAL A 123 -6.87 21.48 3.43
CA VAL A 123 -7.28 22.65 4.24
C VAL A 123 -6.10 23.59 4.44
N GLU A 124 -4.89 23.09 4.72
CA GLU A 124 -3.69 23.92 4.89
C GLU A 124 -3.29 24.70 3.64
N LYS A 125 -3.52 24.15 2.46
CA LYS A 125 -3.17 24.75 1.17
C LYS A 125 -4.36 25.47 0.49
N PHE A 126 -5.53 25.48 1.13
CA PHE A 126 -6.74 26.04 0.54
C PHE A 126 -6.68 27.57 0.42
N ASP A 127 -6.97 28.06 -0.80
CA ASP A 127 -7.06 29.52 -1.10
C ASP A 127 -8.49 29.88 -1.54
N TYR A 128 -9.25 30.47 -0.63
CA TYR A 128 -10.62 30.92 -0.88
C TYR A 128 -10.73 32.03 -1.96
N ARG A 129 -9.63 32.75 -2.27
CA ARG A 129 -9.60 33.83 -3.27
C ARG A 129 -9.81 33.29 -4.68
N LYS A 130 -9.56 32.00 -4.91
CA LYS A 130 -9.78 31.36 -6.21
C LYS A 130 -11.26 31.15 -6.57
N GLY A 131 -12.18 31.31 -5.60
CA GLY A 131 -13.62 31.23 -5.83
C GLY A 131 -14.19 29.81 -5.93
N TYR A 132 -13.37 28.75 -5.77
CA TYR A 132 -13.82 27.36 -5.77
C TYR A 132 -14.18 26.90 -4.36
N LYS A 133 -15.12 25.94 -4.25
CA LYS A 133 -15.44 25.27 -2.98
C LYS A 133 -14.26 24.44 -2.48
N LEU A 134 -14.09 24.34 -1.17
CA LEU A 134 -13.08 23.48 -0.55
C LEU A 134 -13.24 22.02 -1.01
N SER A 135 -14.48 21.52 -1.13
CA SER A 135 -14.74 20.14 -1.56
C SER A 135 -14.10 19.78 -2.90
N THR A 136 -14.13 20.69 -3.88
CA THR A 136 -13.50 20.47 -5.20
C THR A 136 -11.99 20.28 -5.09
N TYR A 137 -11.33 21.12 -4.29
CA TYR A 137 -9.88 21.03 -4.07
C TYR A 137 -9.49 19.85 -3.17
N ALA A 138 -10.26 19.62 -2.10
CA ALA A 138 -10.00 18.56 -1.13
C ALA A 138 -10.16 17.15 -1.74
N THR A 139 -11.09 16.97 -2.70
CA THR A 139 -11.31 15.68 -3.35
C THR A 139 -10.03 15.14 -3.98
N TRP A 140 -9.24 15.99 -4.64
CA TRP A 140 -7.97 15.61 -5.24
C TRP A 140 -6.96 15.14 -4.16
N TRP A 141 -6.79 15.91 -3.07
CA TRP A 141 -5.86 15.57 -2.00
C TRP A 141 -6.27 14.31 -1.25
N ILE A 142 -7.56 14.11 -1.01
CA ILE A 142 -8.11 12.92 -0.35
C ILE A 142 -7.85 11.69 -1.22
N ARG A 143 -8.17 11.77 -2.53
CA ARG A 143 -7.94 10.68 -3.48
C ARG A 143 -6.46 10.32 -3.56
N GLN A 144 -5.59 11.31 -3.72
CA GLN A 144 -4.15 11.14 -3.75
C GLN A 144 -3.62 10.43 -2.50
N ALA A 145 -4.04 10.86 -1.30
CA ALA A 145 -3.61 10.27 -0.05
C ALA A 145 -4.05 8.80 0.05
N ILE A 146 -5.32 8.48 -0.28
CA ILE A 146 -5.84 7.12 -0.26
C ILE A 146 -5.12 6.22 -1.27
N THR A 147 -4.96 6.67 -2.51
CA THR A 147 -4.30 5.87 -3.57
C THR A 147 -2.84 5.59 -3.22
N ARG A 148 -2.12 6.59 -2.72
CA ARG A 148 -0.74 6.43 -2.25
C ARG A 148 -0.65 5.46 -1.08
N ALA A 149 -1.56 5.55 -0.10
CA ALA A 149 -1.60 4.64 1.04
C ALA A 149 -1.87 3.19 0.61
N ILE A 150 -2.78 2.95 -0.33
CA ILE A 150 -3.02 1.63 -0.90
C ILE A 150 -1.76 1.09 -1.58
N ALA A 151 -1.08 1.90 -2.38
CA ALA A 151 0.16 1.48 -3.05
C ALA A 151 1.26 1.09 -2.05
N ASP A 152 1.36 1.82 -0.92
CA ASP A 152 2.40 1.62 0.08
C ASP A 152 2.11 0.52 1.10
N GLN A 153 0.84 0.27 1.45
CA GLN A 153 0.46 -0.52 2.64
C GLN A 153 -0.43 -1.73 2.34
N ALA A 154 -1.11 -1.79 1.18
CA ALA A 154 -2.09 -2.83 0.90
C ALA A 154 -1.49 -4.23 0.71
N ARG A 155 -0.19 -4.34 0.38
CA ARG A 155 0.48 -5.60 0.10
C ARG A 155 1.28 -6.10 1.32
N THR A 156 1.22 -7.40 1.59
CA THR A 156 2.04 -8.05 2.63
C THR A 156 3.53 -7.86 2.38
N ILE A 157 3.96 -7.97 1.11
CA ILE A 157 5.32 -7.64 0.68
C ILE A 157 5.26 -6.30 -0.04
N ARG A 158 5.82 -5.26 0.61
CA ARG A 158 5.80 -3.90 0.08
C ARG A 158 6.53 -3.79 -1.26
N ILE A 159 5.91 -3.12 -2.22
CA ILE A 159 6.50 -2.78 -3.53
C ILE A 159 6.59 -1.25 -3.65
N PRO A 160 7.60 -0.70 -4.31
CA PRO A 160 7.67 0.75 -4.58
C PRO A 160 6.47 1.24 -5.39
N VAL A 161 6.01 2.49 -5.13
CA VAL A 161 4.81 3.08 -5.76
C VAL A 161 4.87 3.03 -7.28
N HIS A 162 6.00 3.42 -7.89
CA HIS A 162 6.17 3.39 -9.35
C HIS A 162 5.99 1.98 -9.97
N MET A 163 6.28 0.91 -9.20
CA MET A 163 6.04 -0.46 -9.65
C MET A 163 4.56 -0.82 -9.57
N VAL A 164 3.84 -0.32 -8.55
CA VAL A 164 2.38 -0.48 -8.45
C VAL A 164 1.69 0.21 -9.62
N GLU A 165 2.11 1.42 -9.99
CA GLU A 165 1.62 2.16 -11.17
C GLU A 165 1.88 1.37 -12.46
N THR A 166 3.09 0.83 -12.63
CA THR A 166 3.43 -0.01 -13.78
C THR A 166 2.56 -1.27 -13.85
N ILE A 167 2.28 -1.92 -12.71
CA ILE A 167 1.38 -3.07 -12.62
C ILE A 167 -0.04 -2.66 -13.01
N ASN A 168 -0.54 -1.54 -12.51
CA ASN A 168 -1.87 -1.02 -12.85
C ASN A 168 -1.98 -0.72 -14.35
N LYS A 169 -0.98 -0.08 -14.94
CA LYS A 169 -0.91 0.17 -16.38
C LYS A 169 -0.92 -1.15 -17.17
N LEU A 170 -0.17 -2.15 -16.74
CA LEU A 170 -0.16 -3.48 -17.35
C LEU A 170 -1.54 -4.13 -17.31
N VAL A 171 -2.22 -4.10 -16.15
CA VAL A 171 -3.56 -4.67 -15.98
C VAL A 171 -4.58 -3.94 -16.87
N ARG A 172 -4.52 -2.60 -16.95
CA ARG A 172 -5.38 -1.79 -17.83
C ARG A 172 -5.16 -2.16 -19.30
N THR A 173 -3.91 -2.13 -19.77
CA THR A 173 -3.55 -2.50 -21.15
C THR A 173 -3.97 -3.92 -21.48
N SER A 174 -3.82 -4.86 -20.55
CA SER A 174 -4.27 -6.24 -20.74
C SER A 174 -5.79 -6.32 -20.90
N ARG A 175 -6.57 -5.60 -20.09
CA ARG A 175 -8.05 -5.55 -20.23
C ARG A 175 -8.51 -4.97 -21.56
N GLU A 176 -7.88 -3.88 -22.01
CA GLU A 176 -8.15 -3.27 -23.31
C GLU A 176 -7.88 -4.26 -24.44
N LEU A 177 -6.73 -4.96 -24.41
CA LEU A 177 -6.38 -5.97 -25.42
C LEU A 177 -7.34 -7.18 -25.39
N VAL A 178 -7.82 -7.59 -24.21
CA VAL A 178 -8.88 -8.63 -24.12
C VAL A 178 -10.15 -8.18 -24.83
N GLN A 179 -10.56 -6.91 -24.69
CA GLN A 179 -11.73 -6.38 -25.39
C GLN A 179 -11.52 -6.30 -26.91
N GLU A 180 -10.32 -5.94 -27.36
CA GLU A 180 -9.99 -5.84 -28.79
C GLU A 180 -9.84 -7.22 -29.44
N LEU A 181 -9.17 -8.16 -28.78
CA LEU A 181 -8.79 -9.47 -29.33
C LEU A 181 -9.82 -10.58 -29.05
N GLY A 182 -10.68 -10.40 -28.04
CA GLY A 182 -11.63 -11.43 -27.57
C GLY A 182 -10.97 -12.65 -26.89
N ARG A 183 -9.67 -12.56 -26.55
CA ARG A 183 -8.87 -13.57 -25.84
C ARG A 183 -7.83 -12.91 -24.94
N GLU A 184 -7.23 -13.68 -24.05
CA GLU A 184 -6.09 -13.20 -23.26
C GLU A 184 -4.91 -12.82 -24.18
N PRO A 185 -4.31 -11.62 -23.97
CA PRO A 185 -3.16 -11.16 -24.74
C PRO A 185 -1.88 -11.90 -24.33
N THR A 186 -0.97 -12.09 -25.28
CA THR A 186 0.37 -12.61 -24.99
C THR A 186 1.28 -11.52 -24.43
N ALA A 187 2.38 -11.93 -23.76
CA ALA A 187 3.34 -10.97 -23.23
C ALA A 187 3.96 -10.07 -24.32
N GLU A 188 4.06 -10.57 -25.54
CA GLU A 188 4.56 -9.84 -26.71
C GLU A 188 3.58 -8.74 -27.16
N GLU A 189 2.28 -9.03 -27.18
CA GLU A 189 1.23 -8.07 -27.55
C GLU A 189 1.10 -6.95 -26.50
N ILE A 190 1.19 -7.30 -25.21
CA ILE A 190 1.21 -6.31 -24.12
C ILE A 190 2.46 -5.42 -24.22
N ALA A 191 3.63 -6.03 -24.49
CA ALA A 191 4.90 -5.35 -24.62
C ALA A 191 4.88 -4.31 -25.74
N GLU A 192 4.30 -4.66 -26.89
CA GLU A 192 4.15 -3.78 -28.04
C GLU A 192 3.28 -2.55 -27.69
N LYS A 193 2.12 -2.77 -27.03
CA LYS A 193 1.19 -1.69 -26.65
C LYS A 193 1.76 -0.80 -25.54
N MET A 194 2.51 -1.36 -24.60
CA MET A 194 3.16 -0.60 -23.51
C MET A 194 4.50 0.03 -23.90
N GLY A 195 5.11 -0.35 -25.05
CA GLY A 195 6.42 0.14 -25.49
C GLY A 195 7.60 -0.37 -24.64
N ILE A 196 7.49 -1.59 -24.06
CA ILE A 196 8.52 -2.24 -23.23
C ILE A 196 8.90 -3.61 -23.81
N THR A 197 9.93 -4.26 -23.27
CA THR A 197 10.33 -5.59 -23.74
C THR A 197 9.44 -6.70 -23.17
N PRO A 198 9.22 -7.82 -23.89
CA PRO A 198 8.41 -8.94 -23.39
C PRO A 198 8.96 -9.57 -22.10
N GLU A 199 10.30 -9.57 -21.93
CA GLU A 199 10.94 -10.04 -20.69
C GLU A 199 10.53 -9.18 -19.49
N LYS A 200 10.43 -7.86 -19.70
CA LYS A 200 10.01 -6.91 -18.64
C LYS A 200 8.54 -7.13 -18.28
N VAL A 201 7.67 -7.43 -19.25
CA VAL A 201 6.27 -7.78 -18.97
C VAL A 201 6.20 -9.01 -18.08
N ARG A 202 6.94 -10.08 -18.38
CA ARG A 202 6.97 -11.31 -17.58
C ARG A 202 7.53 -11.06 -16.16
N GLU A 203 8.54 -10.20 -16.04
CA GLU A 203 9.07 -9.80 -14.73
C GLU A 203 8.02 -9.07 -13.90
N ILE A 204 7.31 -8.09 -14.49
CA ILE A 204 6.24 -7.34 -13.81
C ILE A 204 5.10 -8.28 -13.40
N GLN A 205 4.68 -9.21 -14.27
CA GLN A 205 3.67 -10.21 -13.95
C GLN A 205 4.09 -11.10 -12.77
N LYS A 206 5.37 -11.47 -12.66
CA LYS A 206 5.89 -12.25 -11.53
C LYS A 206 5.87 -11.46 -10.23
N ILE A 207 6.24 -10.17 -10.28
CA ILE A 207 6.21 -9.27 -9.11
C ILE A 207 4.76 -8.97 -8.66
N ALA A 208 3.82 -8.94 -9.62
CA ALA A 208 2.42 -8.66 -9.35
C ALA A 208 1.70 -9.76 -8.52
N GLN A 209 2.26 -10.98 -8.45
CA GLN A 209 1.67 -12.09 -7.71
C GLN A 209 1.59 -11.76 -6.22
N GLU A 210 0.47 -12.14 -5.60
CA GLU A 210 0.28 -12.04 -4.16
C GLU A 210 0.70 -13.34 -3.46
N PRO A 211 1.25 -13.27 -2.23
CA PRO A 211 1.59 -14.46 -1.46
C PRO A 211 0.32 -15.22 -1.05
N VAL A 212 0.41 -16.54 -1.06
CA VAL A 212 -0.64 -17.44 -0.56
C VAL A 212 -0.38 -17.74 0.90
N SER A 213 -1.45 -17.84 1.73
CA SER A 213 -1.33 -18.19 3.15
C SER A 213 -0.89 -19.63 3.31
N LEU A 214 0.04 -19.88 4.23
CA LEU A 214 0.47 -21.23 4.63
C LEU A 214 -0.64 -22.00 5.38
N GLU A 215 -1.60 -21.29 5.96
CA GLU A 215 -2.76 -21.87 6.65
C GLU A 215 -3.91 -22.23 5.69
N THR A 216 -3.69 -22.10 4.38
CA THR A 216 -4.70 -22.50 3.40
C THR A 216 -4.96 -23.99 3.51
N PRO A 217 -6.21 -24.45 3.79
CA PRO A 217 -6.52 -25.87 3.92
C PRO A 217 -6.37 -26.57 2.57
N ILE A 218 -5.83 -27.80 2.59
CA ILE A 218 -5.68 -28.64 1.39
C ILE A 218 -6.52 -29.91 1.58
N GLY A 219 -7.42 -30.17 0.64
CA GLY A 219 -8.33 -31.31 0.66
C GLY A 219 -9.67 -31.01 1.32
N GLU A 220 -10.50 -32.07 1.49
CA GLU A 220 -11.84 -31.97 2.08
C GLU A 220 -11.82 -32.06 3.62
N GLU A 221 -10.70 -32.52 4.20
CA GLU A 221 -10.50 -32.62 5.64
C GLU A 221 -9.68 -31.41 6.12
N GLU A 222 -10.22 -30.65 7.08
CA GLU A 222 -9.63 -29.40 7.59
C GLU A 222 -8.30 -29.57 8.35
N ASP A 223 -7.78 -30.81 8.45
CA ASP A 223 -6.61 -31.15 9.25
C ASP A 223 -5.25 -30.90 8.55
N SER A 224 -5.25 -30.60 7.22
CA SER A 224 -4.02 -30.42 6.44
C SER A 224 -3.93 -29.02 5.85
N HIS A 225 -2.83 -28.34 6.10
CA HIS A 225 -2.56 -26.98 5.60
C HIS A 225 -1.41 -26.98 4.58
N LEU A 226 -1.36 -25.97 3.71
CA LEU A 226 -0.29 -25.82 2.71
C LEU A 226 1.11 -25.87 3.35
N GLY A 227 1.26 -25.30 4.56
CA GLY A 227 2.52 -25.31 5.30
C GLY A 227 3.07 -26.70 5.63
N ASP A 228 2.19 -27.70 5.80
CA ASP A 228 2.60 -29.06 6.15
C ASP A 228 3.30 -29.81 4.99
N PHE A 229 3.11 -29.31 3.76
CA PHE A 229 3.70 -29.89 2.54
C PHE A 229 4.99 -29.21 2.10
N ILE A 230 5.40 -28.14 2.76
CA ILE A 230 6.63 -27.41 2.43
C ILE A 230 7.79 -28.03 3.20
N GLU A 231 8.71 -28.66 2.47
CA GLU A 231 9.90 -29.27 3.02
C GLU A 231 10.92 -28.22 3.48
N ASP A 232 11.52 -28.43 4.66
CA ASP A 232 12.63 -27.62 5.15
C ASP A 232 13.92 -28.05 4.45
N VAL A 233 14.35 -27.26 3.47
CA VAL A 233 15.57 -27.53 2.67
C VAL A 233 16.87 -27.25 3.42
N ASP A 234 16.81 -26.51 4.55
CA ASP A 234 17.98 -26.20 5.38
C ASP A 234 18.20 -27.25 6.49
N ALA A 235 17.25 -28.12 6.72
CA ALA A 235 17.37 -29.20 7.67
C ALA A 235 18.33 -30.29 7.13
N LEU A 236 19.40 -30.56 7.88
CA LEU A 236 20.33 -31.61 7.54
C LEU A 236 19.63 -33.01 7.63
N ALA A 237 19.79 -33.81 6.59
CA ALA A 237 19.32 -35.19 6.61
C ALA A 237 20.00 -35.98 7.75
N PRO A 238 19.32 -36.95 8.41
CA PRO A 238 19.88 -37.68 9.55
C PRO A 238 21.21 -38.38 9.24
N ASP A 239 21.39 -38.88 8.03
CA ASP A 239 22.62 -39.52 7.54
C ASP A 239 23.76 -38.49 7.36
N GLU A 240 23.46 -37.30 6.88
CA GLU A 240 24.44 -36.20 6.78
C GLU A 240 24.84 -35.70 8.17
N ALA A 241 23.88 -35.53 9.08
CA ALA A 241 24.14 -35.12 10.46
C ALA A 241 25.01 -36.17 11.19
N ALA A 242 24.74 -37.47 11.01
CA ALA A 242 25.56 -38.57 11.57
C ALA A 242 26.97 -38.57 10.97
N SER A 243 27.09 -38.38 9.65
CA SER A 243 28.40 -38.31 8.97
C SER A 243 29.22 -37.09 9.45
N TYR A 244 28.57 -35.97 9.69
CA TYR A 244 29.22 -34.76 10.22
C TYR A 244 29.73 -34.97 11.66
N LEU A 245 28.94 -35.64 12.51
CA LEU A 245 29.36 -35.98 13.88
C LEU A 245 30.57 -36.93 13.88
N LEU A 246 30.53 -38.00 13.07
CA LEU A 246 31.66 -38.91 12.93
C LEU A 246 32.93 -38.21 12.42
N LEU A 247 32.80 -37.31 11.45
CA LEU A 247 33.91 -36.51 10.96
C LEU A 247 34.51 -35.66 12.09
N LYS A 248 33.66 -35.01 12.88
CA LYS A 248 34.08 -34.21 14.03
C LYS A 248 34.84 -35.01 15.05
N GLU A 249 34.34 -36.21 15.40
CA GLU A 249 35.04 -37.14 16.33
C GLU A 249 36.40 -37.56 15.78
N GLN A 250 36.50 -37.92 14.50
CA GLN A 250 37.77 -38.27 13.86
C GLN A 250 38.76 -37.12 13.87
N ILE A 251 38.32 -35.90 13.62
CA ILE A 251 39.16 -34.70 13.70
C ILE A 251 39.66 -34.48 15.13
N GLU A 252 38.82 -34.65 16.14
CA GLU A 252 39.21 -34.54 17.55
C GLU A 252 40.23 -35.65 17.97
N GLU A 253 40.04 -36.85 17.49
CA GLU A 253 40.99 -37.95 17.74
C GLU A 253 42.36 -37.64 17.14
N VAL A 254 42.42 -37.16 15.90
CA VAL A 254 43.68 -36.80 15.25
C VAL A 254 44.33 -35.59 15.94
N LEU A 255 43.55 -34.60 16.34
CA LEU A 255 44.07 -33.42 17.07
C LEU A 255 44.63 -33.79 18.45
N SER A 256 44.06 -34.79 19.13
CA SER A 256 44.52 -35.28 20.44
C SER A 256 45.94 -35.86 20.40
N GLY A 257 46.42 -36.27 19.24
CA GLY A 257 47.77 -36.76 19.02
C GLY A 257 48.84 -35.63 18.90
N LEU A 258 48.45 -34.38 18.88
CA LEU A 258 49.33 -33.19 18.75
C LEU A 258 49.62 -32.56 20.12
N ASN A 259 50.68 -31.75 20.19
CA ASN A 259 50.96 -30.95 21.38
C ASN A 259 49.86 -29.88 21.62
N ASP A 260 49.56 -29.54 22.87
CA ASP A 260 48.50 -28.61 23.26
C ASP A 260 48.59 -27.25 22.51
N ARG A 261 49.80 -26.79 22.25
CA ARG A 261 50.01 -25.52 21.51
C ARG A 261 49.65 -25.65 20.03
N GLU A 262 50.01 -26.76 19.40
CA GLU A 262 49.69 -27.02 17.97
C GLU A 262 48.22 -27.25 17.78
N GLN A 263 47.59 -28.05 18.67
CA GLN A 263 46.17 -28.25 18.69
C GLN A 263 45.40 -26.96 18.79
N ARG A 264 45.79 -26.06 19.72
CA ARG A 264 45.11 -24.79 19.93
C ARG A 264 45.24 -23.87 18.71
N VAL A 265 46.39 -23.84 18.06
CA VAL A 265 46.64 -23.04 16.84
C VAL A 265 45.73 -23.54 15.71
N LEU A 266 45.61 -24.84 15.51
CA LEU A 266 44.74 -25.40 14.48
C LEU A 266 43.27 -25.15 14.76
N ARG A 267 42.82 -25.30 16.01
CA ARG A 267 41.43 -25.02 16.40
C ARG A 267 41.05 -23.57 16.13
N LEU A 268 41.89 -22.64 16.55
CA LEU A 268 41.65 -21.20 16.32
C LEU A 268 41.71 -20.80 14.83
N ARG A 269 42.63 -21.44 14.06
CA ARG A 269 42.79 -21.11 12.65
C ARG A 269 41.61 -21.58 11.79
N PHE A 270 41.04 -22.71 12.11
CA PHE A 270 39.95 -23.35 11.36
C PHE A 270 38.58 -23.17 12.00
N GLY A 271 38.46 -22.43 13.12
CA GLY A 271 37.20 -22.17 13.79
C GLY A 271 36.51 -23.44 14.33
N LEU A 272 37.27 -24.40 14.80
CA LEU A 272 36.73 -25.68 15.25
C LEU A 272 36.02 -25.61 16.62
N ASP A 273 36.26 -24.55 17.39
CA ASP A 273 35.67 -24.32 18.70
C ASP A 273 34.43 -23.37 18.63
N ASP A 274 34.38 -22.49 17.67
CA ASP A 274 33.32 -21.45 17.58
C ASP A 274 32.33 -21.65 16.40
N GLY A 275 32.55 -22.61 15.54
CA GLY A 275 31.70 -22.94 14.39
C GLY A 275 32.09 -22.17 13.12
#